data_ff8ee0bce6db21ea62c33aeee6a73987
#
_entry.id   ff8ee0bce6db21ea62c33aeee6a73987
#
_cell.length_a   1.000
_cell.length_b   1.000
_cell.length_c   1.000
_cell.angle_alpha   90.00
_cell.angle_beta   90.00
_cell.angle_gamma   90.00
#
_symmetry.space_group_name_H-M   'P 1'
#
loop_
_entity.id
_entity.type
_entity.pdbx_description
1 polymer ?
#
loop_
_entity_poly.entity_id
_entity_poly.type
_entity_poly.pdbx_seq_one_letter_code
_entity_poly.pdbx_strand_id
1 'polypeptide(L)'
;MNNFDDLFEQQPQAEAAPQKQESRKERPKRQWWQVKEEKQRKEAYATLDRIFGEFSEGTGSMEAYLDVQSRFPFHSARNALLIEAKCPHAERIHDEKGWKDMGVTVLEEEKRLPIIILEPGKAYRREDGSVGQNFYAKEVYDISQTTARDEAQPQVSYDGRLLLKGLIASSPVPIRAVEELPQGRGAVYDPEQNAILVKKGMDAPDIFHCVSLEAANVQLAQSH
;
A
#
# COMPACT_ATOMS: atom_id res chain seq x y z
N MET A 1 -72.45 -3.68 -43.30
CA MET A 1 -71.82 -3.96 -42.02
C MET A 1 -70.67 -4.92 -42.34
N ASN A 2 -69.44 -4.38 -42.40
CA ASN A 2 -68.28 -5.20 -42.68
C ASN A 2 -67.77 -5.73 -41.36
N ASN A 3 -67.85 -7.02 -41.19
CA ASN A 3 -67.35 -7.73 -40.03
C ASN A 3 -65.84 -7.98 -40.24
N PHE A 4 -64.98 -7.38 -39.43
CA PHE A 4 -63.55 -7.54 -39.51
C PHE A 4 -63.05 -8.59 -38.52
N ASP A 5 -63.92 -9.35 -37.86
CA ASP A 5 -63.53 -10.33 -36.86
C ASP A 5 -62.69 -11.49 -37.44
N ASP A 6 -62.90 -11.80 -38.74
CA ASP A 6 -62.14 -12.84 -39.44
C ASP A 6 -60.65 -12.57 -39.61
N LEU A 7 -60.20 -11.31 -39.40
CA LEU A 7 -58.78 -10.95 -39.51
C LEU A 7 -57.99 -11.27 -38.26
N PHE A 8 -58.67 -11.58 -37.14
CA PHE A 8 -57.97 -11.87 -35.88
C PHE A 8 -57.89 -13.41 -35.61
N GLU A 9 -58.59 -14.23 -36.38
CA GLU A 9 -58.53 -15.68 -36.20
C GLU A 9 -57.34 -16.37 -36.90
N GLN A 10 -56.58 -15.67 -37.73
CA GLN A 10 -55.44 -16.22 -38.46
C GLN A 10 -54.12 -15.70 -37.97
N GLN A 11 -53.92 -15.59 -36.66
CA GLN A 11 -52.53 -15.47 -36.13
C GLN A 11 -51.95 -16.87 -36.01
N PRO A 12 -50.83 -17.18 -36.71
CA PRO A 12 -50.13 -18.44 -36.48
C PRO A 12 -49.66 -18.44 -35.05
N GLN A 13 -50.08 -19.45 -34.27
CA GLN A 13 -49.51 -19.72 -32.95
C GLN A 13 -48.02 -19.84 -33.13
N ALA A 14 -47.27 -18.86 -32.56
CA ALA A 14 -45.85 -18.94 -32.48
C ALA A 14 -45.51 -20.19 -31.66
N GLU A 15 -45.00 -21.21 -32.31
CA GLU A 15 -44.39 -22.35 -31.65
C GLU A 15 -43.40 -21.81 -30.64
N ALA A 16 -43.64 -22.11 -29.37
CA ALA A 16 -42.73 -21.77 -28.29
C ALA A 16 -41.37 -22.38 -28.63
N ALA A 17 -40.41 -21.51 -28.99
CA ALA A 17 -39.02 -21.90 -29.16
C ALA A 17 -38.59 -22.70 -27.92
N PRO A 18 -37.90 -23.84 -28.09
CA PRO A 18 -37.46 -24.62 -26.95
C PRO A 18 -36.61 -23.74 -26.05
N GLN A 19 -37.08 -23.49 -24.85
CA GLN A 19 -36.31 -22.82 -23.82
C GLN A 19 -35.01 -23.64 -23.66
N LYS A 20 -33.90 -23.12 -24.18
CA LYS A 20 -32.58 -23.60 -23.82
C LYS A 20 -32.50 -23.54 -22.31
N GLN A 21 -32.69 -24.68 -21.67
CA GLN A 21 -32.25 -24.87 -20.30
C GLN A 21 -30.76 -24.54 -20.31
N GLU A 22 -30.41 -23.30 -19.93
CA GLU A 22 -29.03 -22.97 -19.54
C GLU A 22 -28.70 -23.93 -18.41
N SER A 23 -27.94 -24.96 -18.76
CA SER A 23 -27.35 -25.85 -17.79
C SER A 23 -26.57 -24.95 -16.85
N ARG A 24 -27.07 -24.79 -15.64
CA ARG A 24 -26.42 -24.08 -14.54
C ARG A 24 -25.07 -24.76 -14.39
N LYS A 25 -24.03 -24.20 -15.06
CA LYS A 25 -22.67 -24.70 -14.95
C LYS A 25 -22.35 -24.66 -13.45
N GLU A 26 -22.29 -25.84 -12.85
CA GLU A 26 -21.86 -25.96 -11.46
C GLU A 26 -20.55 -25.17 -11.32
N ARG A 27 -20.55 -24.16 -10.46
CA ARG A 27 -19.33 -23.39 -10.17
C ARG A 27 -18.31 -24.40 -9.64
N PRO A 28 -17.09 -24.46 -10.22
CA PRO A 28 -16.08 -25.40 -9.77
C PRO A 28 -15.90 -25.23 -8.26
N LYS A 29 -15.87 -26.34 -7.52
CA LYS A 29 -15.65 -26.33 -6.06
C LYS A 29 -14.38 -25.54 -5.79
N ARG A 30 -14.52 -24.44 -5.04
CA ARG A 30 -13.38 -23.61 -4.65
C ARG A 30 -12.39 -24.47 -3.89
N GLN A 31 -11.11 -24.38 -4.26
CA GLN A 31 -10.05 -25.07 -3.54
C GLN A 31 -9.86 -24.42 -2.15
N TRP A 32 -9.46 -25.19 -1.17
CA TRP A 32 -9.33 -24.74 0.24
C TRP A 32 -8.44 -23.50 0.38
N TRP A 33 -7.36 -23.40 -0.42
CA TRP A 33 -6.46 -22.25 -0.41
C TRP A 33 -7.13 -20.95 -0.92
N GLN A 34 -8.08 -21.05 -1.87
CA GLN A 34 -8.86 -19.90 -2.35
C GLN A 34 -9.80 -19.38 -1.26
N VAL A 35 -10.37 -20.30 -0.48
CA VAL A 35 -11.24 -19.94 0.65
C VAL A 35 -10.42 -19.28 1.78
N LYS A 36 -9.21 -19.81 2.05
CA LYS A 36 -8.28 -19.25 3.04
C LYS A 36 -7.86 -17.84 2.63
N GLU A 37 -7.41 -17.66 1.38
CA GLU A 37 -6.99 -16.36 0.84
C GLU A 37 -8.12 -15.32 0.92
N GLU A 38 -9.33 -15.69 0.47
CA GLU A 38 -10.48 -14.80 0.53
C GLU A 38 -10.82 -14.37 1.96
N LYS A 39 -10.73 -15.29 2.92
CA LYS A 39 -10.93 -14.99 4.33
C LYS A 39 -9.89 -14.00 4.84
N GLN A 40 -8.61 -14.28 4.60
CA GLN A 40 -7.50 -13.42 5.01
C GLN A 40 -7.58 -12.03 4.39
N ARG A 41 -7.94 -11.94 3.12
CA ARG A 41 -8.14 -10.67 2.44
C ARG A 41 -9.28 -9.86 3.06
N LYS A 42 -10.42 -10.50 3.39
CA LYS A 42 -11.53 -9.82 4.08
C LYS A 42 -11.11 -9.33 5.47
N GLU A 43 -10.36 -10.14 6.22
CA GLU A 43 -9.83 -9.75 7.53
C GLU A 43 -8.85 -8.59 7.43
N ALA A 44 -7.98 -8.57 6.41
CA ALA A 44 -7.07 -7.45 6.16
C ALA A 44 -7.82 -6.15 5.87
N TYR A 45 -8.85 -6.17 5.01
CA TYR A 45 -9.67 -4.99 4.76
C TYR A 45 -10.44 -4.54 6.00
N ALA A 46 -11.03 -5.45 6.76
CA ALA A 46 -11.70 -5.10 8.02
C ALA A 46 -10.74 -4.46 9.03
N THR A 47 -9.49 -4.92 9.08
CA THR A 47 -8.43 -4.31 9.91
C THR A 47 -8.13 -2.88 9.43
N LEU A 48 -7.99 -2.66 8.12
CA LEU A 48 -7.78 -1.33 7.57
C LEU A 48 -8.96 -0.38 7.85
N ASP A 49 -10.19 -0.86 7.67
CA ASP A 49 -11.39 -0.06 7.94
C ASP A 49 -11.45 0.38 9.42
N ARG A 50 -11.10 -0.52 10.35
CA ARG A 50 -10.98 -0.20 11.78
C ARG A 50 -9.91 0.88 12.02
N ILE A 51 -8.71 0.71 11.45
CA ILE A 51 -7.60 1.65 11.63
C ILE A 51 -7.98 3.03 11.06
N PHE A 52 -8.60 3.09 9.88
CA PHE A 52 -9.07 4.35 9.31
C PHE A 52 -10.16 5.01 10.17
N GLY A 53 -11.03 4.21 10.80
CA GLY A 53 -11.97 4.70 11.80
C GLY A 53 -11.24 5.34 12.98
N GLU A 54 -10.25 4.68 13.56
CA GLU A 54 -9.43 5.18 14.67
C GLU A 54 -8.70 6.49 14.31
N PHE A 55 -8.15 6.61 13.10
CA PHE A 55 -7.57 7.88 12.63
C PHE A 55 -8.63 8.99 12.50
N SER A 56 -9.82 8.67 11.99
CA SER A 56 -10.91 9.64 11.83
C SER A 56 -11.44 10.13 13.18
N GLU A 57 -11.40 9.29 14.21
CA GLU A 57 -11.79 9.61 15.58
C GLU A 57 -10.66 10.26 16.39
N GLY A 58 -9.46 10.37 15.84
CA GLY A 58 -8.29 10.94 16.52
C GLY A 58 -7.67 10.02 17.58
N THR A 59 -8.02 8.73 17.57
CA THR A 59 -7.47 7.72 18.49
C THR A 59 -6.33 6.91 17.88
N GLY A 60 -6.16 6.97 16.54
CA GLY A 60 -5.08 6.32 15.82
C GLY A 60 -3.72 7.01 16.02
N SER A 61 -2.64 6.24 16.06
CA SER A 61 -1.29 6.76 16.22
C SER A 61 -0.59 6.91 14.86
N MET A 62 -0.47 8.16 14.40
CA MET A 62 0.32 8.48 13.20
C MET A 62 1.81 8.17 13.42
N GLU A 63 2.31 8.36 14.63
CA GLU A 63 3.70 8.07 14.99
C GLU A 63 4.03 6.57 14.82
N ALA A 64 3.19 5.68 15.36
CA ALA A 64 3.34 4.24 15.22
C ALA A 64 3.32 3.79 13.76
N TYR A 65 2.40 4.35 12.96
CA TYR A 65 2.36 4.10 11.53
C TYR A 65 3.65 4.55 10.83
N LEU A 66 4.12 5.77 11.10
CA LEU A 66 5.33 6.33 10.46
C LEU A 66 6.59 5.56 10.87
N ASP A 67 6.67 5.09 12.11
CA ASP A 67 7.77 4.25 12.58
C ASP A 67 7.86 2.95 11.76
N VAL A 68 6.74 2.25 11.58
CA VAL A 68 6.70 1.05 10.72
C VAL A 68 6.96 1.40 9.26
N GLN A 69 6.34 2.45 8.73
CA GLN A 69 6.54 2.85 7.32
C GLN A 69 8.01 3.19 7.03
N SER A 70 8.72 3.76 7.99
CA SER A 70 10.15 4.09 7.84
C SER A 70 11.02 2.84 7.69
N ARG A 71 10.68 1.74 8.39
CA ARG A 71 11.36 0.44 8.27
C ARG A 71 11.00 -0.30 6.98
N PHE A 72 9.80 -0.05 6.44
CA PHE A 72 9.28 -0.70 5.24
C PHE A 72 8.98 0.30 4.11
N PRO A 73 9.97 1.08 3.62
CA PRO A 73 9.74 2.19 2.68
C PRO A 73 9.20 1.74 1.31
N PHE A 74 9.39 0.47 0.94
CA PHE A 74 8.91 -0.08 -0.33
C PHE A 74 7.53 -0.73 -0.24
N HIS A 75 6.95 -0.79 0.95
CA HIS A 75 5.58 -1.25 1.14
C HIS A 75 4.60 -0.09 1.02
N SER A 76 3.41 -0.38 0.52
CA SER A 76 2.33 0.63 0.48
C SER A 76 1.90 1.02 1.90
N ALA A 77 1.35 2.22 2.07
CA ALA A 77 0.80 2.69 3.34
C ALA A 77 -0.19 1.69 3.96
N ARG A 78 -1.03 1.04 3.13
CA ARG A 78 -1.96 -0.02 3.60
C ARG A 78 -1.22 -1.20 4.21
N ASN A 79 -0.13 -1.64 3.59
CA ASN A 79 0.67 -2.75 4.11
C ASN A 79 1.44 -2.36 5.36
N ALA A 80 1.96 -1.13 5.45
CA ALA A 80 2.58 -0.66 6.69
C ALA A 80 1.58 -0.65 7.87
N LEU A 81 0.34 -0.22 7.64
CA LEU A 81 -0.73 -0.28 8.64
C LEU A 81 -1.09 -1.72 9.05
N LEU A 82 -1.12 -2.66 8.11
CA LEU A 82 -1.37 -4.07 8.41
C LEU A 82 -0.21 -4.70 9.19
N ILE A 83 1.03 -4.33 8.87
CA ILE A 83 2.23 -4.76 9.60
C ILE A 83 2.19 -4.18 11.01
N GLU A 84 1.92 -2.89 11.15
CA GLU A 84 1.81 -2.21 12.45
C GLU A 84 0.77 -2.91 13.34
N ALA A 85 -0.42 -3.15 12.82
CA ALA A 85 -1.50 -3.77 13.57
C ALA A 85 -1.21 -5.20 14.04
N LYS A 86 -0.35 -5.94 13.31
CA LYS A 86 -0.05 -7.34 13.61
C LYS A 86 1.28 -7.53 14.33
N CYS A 87 2.30 -6.77 13.93
CA CYS A 87 3.67 -6.88 14.44
C CYS A 87 4.33 -5.49 14.42
N PRO A 88 4.01 -4.59 15.38
CA PRO A 88 4.51 -3.21 15.39
C PRO A 88 6.03 -3.10 15.47
N HIS A 89 6.71 -4.15 15.94
CA HIS A 89 8.17 -4.23 16.04
C HIS A 89 8.81 -5.01 14.89
N ALA A 90 8.07 -5.31 13.82
CA ALA A 90 8.61 -5.99 12.66
C ALA A 90 9.81 -5.23 12.08
N GLU A 91 10.86 -5.96 11.71
CA GLU A 91 12.11 -5.39 11.16
C GLU A 91 12.38 -5.85 9.74
N ARG A 92 12.07 -7.09 9.43
CA ARG A 92 12.28 -7.67 8.10
C ARG A 92 11.28 -8.77 7.82
N ILE A 93 10.46 -8.60 6.79
CA ILE A 93 9.41 -9.55 6.45
C ILE A 93 9.67 -10.22 5.10
N HIS A 94 9.43 -11.52 5.06
CA HIS A 94 9.39 -12.32 3.82
C HIS A 94 8.32 -13.40 3.94
N ASP A 95 7.89 -13.93 2.80
CA ASP A 95 7.09 -15.16 2.79
C ASP A 95 7.98 -16.37 3.16
N GLU A 96 7.36 -17.50 3.46
CA GLU A 96 8.08 -18.72 3.87
C GLU A 96 9.14 -19.15 2.83
N LYS A 97 8.81 -18.97 1.54
CA LYS A 97 9.75 -19.25 0.46
C LYS A 97 10.94 -18.30 0.48
N GLY A 98 10.71 -16.99 0.62
CA GLY A 98 11.78 -16.00 0.69
C GLY A 98 12.73 -16.25 1.86
N TRP A 99 12.20 -16.61 3.03
CA TRP A 99 13.03 -17.02 4.16
C TRP A 99 13.86 -18.28 3.86
N LYS A 100 13.23 -19.29 3.27
CA LYS A 100 13.92 -20.53 2.90
C LYS A 100 15.03 -20.32 1.86
N ASP A 101 14.82 -19.43 0.89
CA ASP A 101 15.83 -19.08 -0.11
C ASP A 101 17.07 -18.41 0.52
N MET A 102 16.91 -17.79 1.70
CA MET A 102 18.00 -17.22 2.51
C MET A 102 18.57 -18.23 3.54
N GLY A 103 18.13 -19.47 3.54
CA GLY A 103 18.58 -20.50 4.51
C GLY A 103 17.94 -20.38 5.88
N VAL A 104 16.90 -19.54 6.03
CA VAL A 104 16.17 -19.30 7.28
C VAL A 104 14.82 -20.02 7.24
N THR A 105 14.36 -20.52 8.38
CA THR A 105 13.09 -21.25 8.48
C THR A 105 12.13 -20.54 9.42
N VAL A 106 10.87 -20.41 9.04
CA VAL A 106 9.80 -19.95 9.94
C VAL A 106 9.55 -21.00 11.00
N LEU A 107 9.44 -20.58 12.26
CA LEU A 107 9.19 -21.49 13.39
C LEU A 107 7.78 -22.10 13.27
N GLU A 108 7.64 -23.37 13.59
CA GLU A 108 6.36 -24.10 13.41
C GLU A 108 5.21 -23.50 14.21
N GLU A 109 5.48 -23.00 15.42
CA GLU A 109 4.51 -22.29 16.26
C GLU A 109 4.05 -20.97 15.63
N GLU A 110 4.94 -20.31 14.88
CA GLU A 110 4.68 -19.00 14.25
C GLU A 110 3.94 -19.10 12.90
N LYS A 111 3.98 -20.25 12.24
CA LYS A 111 3.27 -20.48 10.97
C LYS A 111 1.77 -20.24 11.04
N ARG A 112 1.20 -20.26 12.24
CA ARG A 112 -0.23 -19.99 12.50
C ARG A 112 -0.53 -18.51 12.70
N LEU A 113 0.49 -17.67 12.80
CA LEU A 113 0.42 -16.26 13.13
C LEU A 113 1.05 -15.36 12.04
N PRO A 114 0.75 -15.58 10.75
CA PRO A 114 1.33 -14.76 9.69
C PRO A 114 0.90 -13.30 9.82
N ILE A 115 1.74 -12.42 9.32
CA ILE A 115 1.37 -11.07 8.97
C ILE A 115 0.74 -11.14 7.58
N ILE A 116 -0.44 -10.54 7.41
CA ILE A 116 -1.13 -10.53 6.11
C ILE A 116 -0.90 -9.18 5.44
N ILE A 117 -0.30 -9.22 4.25
CA ILE A 117 -0.15 -8.04 3.39
C ILE A 117 -1.02 -8.19 2.13
N LEU A 118 -1.31 -7.08 1.47
CA LEU A 118 -2.10 -7.02 0.24
C LEU A 118 -1.16 -6.77 -0.95
N GLU A 119 -1.01 -7.76 -1.82
CA GLU A 119 -0.24 -7.62 -3.05
C GLU A 119 -1.15 -7.33 -4.25
N PRO A 120 -0.70 -6.47 -5.19
CA PRO A 120 -1.48 -6.17 -6.38
C PRO A 120 -1.59 -7.40 -7.28
N GLY A 121 -2.81 -7.75 -7.67
CA GLY A 121 -3.11 -8.80 -8.63
C GLY A 121 -3.27 -8.24 -10.05
N LYS A 122 -4.11 -8.87 -10.84
CA LYS A 122 -4.41 -8.40 -12.19
C LYS A 122 -5.30 -7.16 -12.17
N ALA A 123 -4.92 -6.14 -12.93
CA ALA A 123 -5.78 -5.00 -13.21
C ALA A 123 -6.99 -5.45 -14.06
N TYR A 124 -8.12 -4.81 -13.88
CA TYR A 124 -9.34 -5.05 -14.66
C TYR A 124 -9.99 -3.73 -15.07
N ARG A 125 -10.74 -3.76 -16.16
CA ARG A 125 -11.50 -2.60 -16.60
C ARG A 125 -12.91 -2.65 -15.99
N ARG A 126 -13.36 -1.54 -15.41
CA ARG A 126 -14.72 -1.39 -14.90
C ARG A 126 -15.70 -1.03 -16.04
N GLU A 127 -17.00 -1.11 -15.77
CA GLU A 127 -18.04 -0.75 -16.73
C GLU A 127 -18.00 0.71 -17.16
N ASP A 128 -17.53 1.60 -16.28
CA ASP A 128 -17.31 3.02 -16.55
C ASP A 128 -16.04 3.32 -17.36
N GLY A 129 -15.28 2.28 -17.75
CA GLY A 129 -14.03 2.39 -18.48
C GLY A 129 -12.79 2.62 -17.62
N SER A 130 -12.95 2.89 -16.33
CA SER A 130 -11.82 3.05 -15.40
C SER A 130 -11.09 1.73 -15.15
N VAL A 131 -9.80 1.84 -14.76
CA VAL A 131 -8.99 0.67 -14.40
C VAL A 131 -9.09 0.40 -12.90
N GLY A 132 -9.56 -0.79 -12.54
CA GLY A 132 -9.52 -1.29 -11.17
C GLY A 132 -8.32 -2.20 -10.96
N GLN A 133 -7.86 -2.30 -9.71
CA GLN A 133 -6.79 -3.20 -9.29
C GLN A 133 -7.34 -4.20 -8.29
N ASN A 134 -7.16 -5.49 -8.58
CA ASN A 134 -7.41 -6.53 -7.59
C ASN A 134 -6.21 -6.63 -6.63
N PHE A 135 -6.51 -7.02 -5.40
CA PHE A 135 -5.49 -7.35 -4.42
C PHE A 135 -5.76 -8.75 -3.88
N TYR A 136 -4.70 -9.48 -3.58
CA TYR A 136 -4.75 -10.77 -2.91
C TYR A 136 -3.98 -10.73 -1.60
N ALA A 137 -4.42 -11.53 -0.63
CA ALA A 137 -3.74 -11.65 0.64
C ALA A 137 -2.51 -12.54 0.49
N LYS A 138 -1.39 -12.09 1.06
CA LYS A 138 -0.13 -12.85 1.12
C LYS A 138 0.32 -12.97 2.56
N GLU A 139 0.66 -14.19 2.97
CA GLU A 139 1.25 -14.48 4.27
C GLU A 139 2.74 -14.14 4.24
N VAL A 140 3.18 -13.32 5.18
CA VAL A 140 4.59 -13.02 5.41
C VAL A 140 4.89 -13.15 6.90
N TYR A 141 6.15 -13.34 7.22
CA TYR A 141 6.64 -13.52 8.58
C TYR A 141 7.79 -12.58 8.84
N ASP A 142 7.83 -12.00 10.02
CA ASP A 142 8.96 -11.19 10.44
C ASP A 142 10.13 -12.08 10.87
N ILE A 143 11.35 -11.55 10.85
CA ILE A 143 12.56 -12.26 11.29
C ILE A 143 12.42 -12.81 12.70
N SER A 144 11.73 -12.11 13.60
CA SER A 144 11.44 -12.56 14.97
C SER A 144 10.66 -13.88 15.04
N GLN A 145 9.95 -14.22 13.95
CA GLN A 145 9.18 -15.46 13.80
C GLN A 145 9.99 -16.60 13.15
N THR A 146 11.29 -16.46 13.05
CA THR A 146 12.17 -17.39 12.31
C THR A 146 13.30 -17.92 13.16
N THR A 147 14.03 -18.88 12.61
CA THR A 147 15.26 -19.43 13.23
C THR A 147 16.40 -18.39 13.33
N ALA A 148 16.29 -17.27 12.63
CA ALA A 148 17.24 -16.15 12.65
C ALA A 148 16.85 -15.02 13.63
N ARG A 149 15.87 -15.23 14.50
CA ARG A 149 15.33 -14.22 15.43
C ARG A 149 16.38 -13.59 16.35
N ASP A 150 17.43 -14.34 16.69
CA ASP A 150 18.52 -13.91 17.57
C ASP A 150 19.73 -13.35 16.79
N GLU A 151 19.65 -13.32 15.46
CA GLU A 151 20.71 -12.73 14.66
C GLU A 151 20.67 -11.20 14.77
N ALA A 152 21.82 -10.61 15.14
CA ALA A 152 21.94 -9.17 15.17
C ALA A 152 21.66 -8.58 13.77
N GLN A 153 20.69 -7.69 13.70
CA GLN A 153 20.41 -6.98 12.45
C GLN A 153 21.64 -6.14 12.07
N PRO A 154 22.09 -6.19 10.81
CA PRO A 154 23.14 -5.30 10.38
C PRO A 154 22.67 -3.86 10.57
N GLN A 155 23.32 -3.13 11.48
CA GLN A 155 23.06 -1.72 11.63
C GLN A 155 23.53 -1.02 10.35
N VAL A 156 22.58 -0.58 9.54
CA VAL A 156 22.91 0.21 8.35
C VAL A 156 23.27 1.61 8.83
N SER A 157 24.57 1.86 8.93
CA SER A 157 25.08 3.20 9.17
C SER A 157 25.12 3.94 7.84
N TYR A 158 24.32 4.98 7.71
CA TYR A 158 24.37 5.86 6.55
C TYR A 158 25.38 6.98 6.78
N ASP A 159 26.29 7.19 5.82
CA ASP A 159 27.09 8.40 5.78
C ASP A 159 26.18 9.62 5.52
N GLY A 160 26.07 10.51 6.49
CA GLY A 160 25.23 11.71 6.41
C GLY A 160 25.55 12.58 5.18
N ARG A 161 26.82 12.61 4.73
CA ARG A 161 27.21 13.32 3.50
C ARG A 161 26.63 12.64 2.25
N LEU A 162 26.61 11.32 2.22
CA LEU A 162 26.04 10.57 1.10
C LEU A 162 24.53 10.77 1.01
N LEU A 163 23.85 10.75 2.15
CA LEU A 163 22.40 11.04 2.23
C LEU A 163 22.08 12.46 1.76
N LEU A 164 22.84 13.46 2.22
CA LEU A 164 22.65 14.84 1.76
C LEU A 164 22.92 15.01 0.27
N LYS A 165 23.94 14.34 -0.29
CA LYS A 165 24.16 14.34 -1.75
C LYS A 165 22.99 13.72 -2.51
N GLY A 166 22.46 12.62 -2.02
CA GLY A 166 21.26 11.99 -2.60
C GLY A 166 20.04 12.93 -2.55
N LEU A 167 19.80 13.58 -1.41
CA LEU A 167 18.73 14.55 -1.24
C LEU A 167 18.87 15.75 -2.19
N ILE A 168 20.07 16.32 -2.30
CA ILE A 168 20.37 17.44 -3.22
C ILE A 168 20.11 17.02 -4.68
N ALA A 169 20.55 15.82 -5.06
CA ALA A 169 20.37 15.31 -6.42
C ALA A 169 18.93 15.00 -6.77
N SER A 170 18.08 14.62 -5.79
CA SER A 170 16.66 14.31 -5.98
C SER A 170 15.73 15.50 -5.74
N SER A 171 16.23 16.64 -5.34
CA SER A 171 15.42 17.82 -5.05
C SER A 171 14.70 18.34 -6.32
N PRO A 172 13.40 18.67 -6.23
CA PRO A 172 12.64 19.20 -7.37
C PRO A 172 13.11 20.60 -7.80
N VAL A 173 13.79 21.33 -6.93
CA VAL A 173 14.32 22.68 -7.17
C VAL A 173 15.73 22.80 -6.61
N PRO A 174 16.55 23.77 -7.08
CA PRO A 174 17.88 24.01 -6.56
C PRO A 174 17.88 24.30 -5.05
N ILE A 175 18.90 23.78 -4.32
CA ILE A 175 19.12 24.07 -2.90
C ILE A 175 20.27 25.05 -2.79
N ARG A 176 20.09 26.12 -2.01
CA ARG A 176 21.09 27.19 -1.79
C ARG A 176 21.33 27.44 -0.32
N ALA A 177 22.57 27.50 0.08
CA ALA A 177 22.95 27.82 1.46
C ALA A 177 22.99 29.34 1.70
N VAL A 178 22.33 29.81 2.78
CA VAL A 178 22.23 31.19 3.19
C VAL A 178 22.69 31.35 4.65
N GLU A 179 23.12 32.58 5.03
CA GLU A 179 23.58 32.82 6.40
C GLU A 179 22.41 32.80 7.39
N GLU A 180 21.31 33.45 7.04
CA GLU A 180 20.16 33.57 7.92
C GLU A 180 18.84 33.28 7.18
N LEU A 181 17.86 32.77 7.92
CA LEU A 181 16.48 32.54 7.48
C LEU A 181 15.50 33.17 8.47
N PRO A 182 14.32 33.61 8.00
CA PRO A 182 13.29 34.18 8.86
C PRO A 182 12.83 33.19 9.95
N GLN A 183 12.49 33.68 11.13
CA GLN A 183 11.80 32.93 12.19
C GLN A 183 12.53 31.69 12.71
N GLY A 184 13.86 31.62 12.63
CA GLY A 184 14.63 30.48 13.15
C GLY A 184 14.45 29.18 12.37
N ARG A 185 13.92 29.23 11.16
CA ARG A 185 13.76 28.06 10.27
C ARG A 185 15.12 27.54 9.79
N GLY A 186 15.21 26.23 9.61
CA GLY A 186 16.41 25.58 9.05
C GLY A 186 16.43 25.56 7.52
N ALA A 187 15.25 25.47 6.88
CA ALA A 187 15.09 25.62 5.43
C ALA A 187 13.75 26.31 5.10
N VAL A 188 13.68 26.93 3.92
CA VAL A 188 12.46 27.59 3.39
C VAL A 188 12.50 27.52 1.88
N TYR A 189 11.39 27.16 1.26
CA TYR A 189 11.21 27.36 -0.19
C TYR A 189 10.94 28.83 -0.50
N ASP A 190 11.75 29.39 -1.40
CA ASP A 190 11.60 30.73 -1.93
C ASP A 190 11.01 30.64 -3.34
N PRO A 191 9.74 31.03 -3.54
CA PRO A 191 9.10 30.98 -4.85
C PRO A 191 9.66 32.00 -5.85
N GLU A 192 10.23 33.14 -5.40
CA GLU A 192 10.81 34.14 -6.30
C GLU A 192 12.11 33.64 -6.92
N GLN A 193 12.93 32.94 -6.14
CA GLN A 193 14.16 32.33 -6.61
C GLN A 193 13.98 30.90 -7.14
N ASN A 194 12.78 30.34 -7.00
CA ASN A 194 12.47 28.94 -7.27
C ASN A 194 13.54 28.00 -6.70
N ALA A 195 13.85 28.16 -5.41
CA ALA A 195 14.92 27.43 -4.73
C ALA A 195 14.56 27.17 -3.26
N ILE A 196 15.08 26.08 -2.71
CA ILE A 196 15.05 25.84 -1.27
C ILE A 196 16.30 26.50 -0.66
N LEU A 197 16.08 27.48 0.22
CA LEU A 197 17.12 28.13 0.98
C LEU A 197 17.36 27.36 2.27
N VAL A 198 18.63 27.01 2.57
CA VAL A 198 19.00 26.26 3.77
C VAL A 198 19.99 27.07 4.59
N LYS A 199 19.80 27.12 5.92
CA LYS A 199 20.68 27.85 6.82
C LYS A 199 22.04 27.16 6.93
N LYS A 200 23.12 27.93 6.82
CA LYS A 200 24.50 27.42 7.06
C LYS A 200 24.74 27.08 8.52
N GLY A 201 25.67 26.17 8.77
CA GLY A 201 26.14 25.80 10.10
C GLY A 201 25.26 24.79 10.85
N MET A 202 24.23 24.25 10.19
CA MET A 202 23.42 23.12 10.72
C MET A 202 24.17 21.80 10.55
N ASP A 203 23.86 20.83 11.38
CA ASP A 203 24.37 19.46 11.21
C ASP A 203 23.65 18.70 10.09
N ALA A 204 24.19 17.55 9.71
CA ALA A 204 23.64 16.79 8.58
C ALA A 204 22.21 16.25 8.81
N PRO A 205 21.84 15.74 10.00
CA PRO A 205 20.46 15.34 10.30
C PRO A 205 19.46 16.48 10.20
N ASP A 206 19.80 17.66 10.75
CA ASP A 206 18.92 18.82 10.72
C ASP A 206 18.72 19.36 9.31
N ILE A 207 19.80 19.43 8.51
CA ILE A 207 19.71 19.80 7.08
C ILE A 207 18.81 18.80 6.35
N PHE A 208 19.04 17.49 6.56
CA PHE A 208 18.26 16.46 5.89
C PHE A 208 16.77 16.58 6.22
N HIS A 209 16.44 16.77 7.50
CA HIS A 209 15.05 16.93 7.95
C HIS A 209 14.38 18.16 7.32
N CYS A 210 15.00 19.33 7.47
CA CYS A 210 14.40 20.57 6.98
C CYS A 210 14.26 20.61 5.45
N VAL A 211 15.29 20.17 4.74
CA VAL A 211 15.27 20.18 3.26
C VAL A 211 14.30 19.13 2.70
N SER A 212 14.21 17.95 3.31
CA SER A 212 13.24 16.91 2.88
C SER A 212 11.81 17.42 2.99
N LEU A 213 11.48 18.13 4.08
CA LEU A 213 10.16 18.70 4.30
C LEU A 213 9.80 19.73 3.23
N GLU A 214 10.71 20.67 2.94
CA GLU A 214 10.48 21.70 1.92
C GLU A 214 10.43 21.10 0.52
N ALA A 215 11.26 20.10 0.20
CA ALA A 215 11.21 19.40 -1.08
C ALA A 215 9.86 18.67 -1.28
N ALA A 216 9.32 18.05 -0.24
CA ALA A 216 8.00 17.43 -0.29
C ALA A 216 6.89 18.46 -0.51
N ASN A 217 6.95 19.60 0.19
CA ASN A 217 5.99 20.70 0.02
C ASN A 217 6.00 21.24 -1.41
N VAL A 218 7.17 21.41 -2.01
CA VAL A 218 7.31 21.86 -3.41
C VAL A 218 6.72 20.85 -4.38
N GLN A 219 6.97 19.55 -4.20
CA GLN A 219 6.40 18.50 -5.04
C GLN A 219 4.87 18.47 -4.97
N LEU A 220 4.32 18.58 -3.75
CA LEU A 220 2.86 18.61 -3.56
C LEU A 220 2.23 19.83 -4.22
N ALA A 221 2.86 20.99 -4.10
CA ALA A 221 2.37 22.24 -4.73
C ALA A 221 2.41 22.20 -6.27
N GLN A 222 3.35 21.45 -6.86
CA GLN A 222 3.48 21.29 -8.32
C GLN A 222 2.54 20.20 -8.89
N SER A 223 1.95 19.36 -8.02
CA SER A 223 1.07 18.27 -8.43
C SER A 223 -0.41 18.66 -8.52
N HIS A 224 -0.73 19.91 -8.20
CA HIS A 224 -2.06 20.53 -8.27
C HIS A 224 -2.07 21.63 -9.31
#